data_d68d78509709b211d44dcd9f988583d1
#
_entry.id   d68d78509709b211d44dcd9f988583d1
#
_cell.length_a   1.000
_cell.length_b   1.000
_cell.length_c   1.000
_cell.angle_alpha   90.00
_cell.angle_beta   90.00
_cell.angle_gamma   90.00
#
_symmetry.space_group_name_H-M   'P 1'
#
loop_
_entity.id
_entity.type
_entity.pdbx_description
1 polymer ?
#
loop_
_entity_poly.entity_id
_entity_poly.type
_entity_poly.pdbx_seq_one_letter_code
_entity_poly.pdbx_strand_id
1 'polypeptide(L)'
;MNPIHPDHLIGRGAQADVYLYDNQVIKLFHEGVSEESVLYEADIQQRIYNAGLSTPQVYGVATMEGRYAILMEHVPGPSLGELMEKDRPRAPEYLKQAAALQVQMHKIPGHGLPSQQDKLRSRIALVSVLSEDAKQNLLLLLDSLAADQVVCHGDFHPYNIIRTEKGLAIIDWVDASCGSALADACRSYLLYLLHGKEAAEAYLHFYCEQANVSKEDVLKWLPVIAGARLIEDGRGDDVELLLRLAGASPLHPTKGE
;
A
#
# COMPACT_ATOMS: atom_id res chain seq x y z
N MET A 1 30.91 6.56 8.54
CA MET A 1 30.41 5.46 7.67
C MET A 1 31.12 5.56 6.33
N ASN A 2 31.47 4.43 5.70
CA ASN A 2 31.96 4.46 4.33
C ASN A 2 30.86 4.97 3.39
N PRO A 3 31.20 5.61 2.26
CA PRO A 3 30.19 6.09 1.31
C PRO A 3 29.31 4.91 0.82
N ILE A 4 28.04 5.19 0.64
CA ILE A 4 27.10 4.21 0.07
C ILE A 4 27.53 3.96 -1.37
N HIS A 5 27.88 2.71 -1.70
CA HIS A 5 28.30 2.36 -3.05
C HIS A 5 27.09 1.96 -3.91
N PRO A 6 27.02 2.40 -5.19
CA PRO A 6 25.93 2.04 -6.11
C PRO A 6 25.67 0.53 -6.24
N ASP A 7 26.70 -0.29 -6.05
CA ASP A 7 26.61 -1.76 -6.13
C ASP A 7 25.76 -2.39 -5.01
N HIS A 8 25.41 -1.62 -3.98
CA HIS A 8 24.57 -2.05 -2.86
C HIS A 8 23.08 -1.71 -3.08
N LEU A 9 22.71 -1.12 -4.22
CA LEU A 9 21.34 -0.76 -4.54
C LEU A 9 20.50 -2.03 -4.76
N ILE A 10 19.45 -2.21 -3.97
CA ILE A 10 18.53 -3.35 -4.04
C ILE A 10 17.11 -2.95 -4.46
N GLY A 11 16.79 -1.64 -4.49
CA GLY A 11 15.48 -1.17 -4.91
C GLY A 11 15.48 0.33 -5.20
N ARG A 12 14.56 0.76 -6.08
CA ARG A 12 14.29 2.17 -6.39
C ARG A 12 12.82 2.45 -6.20
N GLY A 13 12.51 3.42 -5.36
CA GLY A 13 11.16 3.91 -5.14
C GLY A 13 10.95 5.34 -5.64
N ALA A 14 9.71 5.82 -5.58
CA ALA A 14 9.37 7.17 -6.03
C ALA A 14 10.04 8.28 -5.18
N GLN A 15 10.30 8.01 -3.90
CA GLN A 15 10.83 9.00 -2.95
C GLN A 15 12.18 8.61 -2.34
N ALA A 16 12.64 7.36 -2.52
CA ALA A 16 13.86 6.86 -1.92
C ALA A 16 14.47 5.73 -2.75
N ASP A 17 15.78 5.61 -2.66
CA ASP A 17 16.54 4.44 -3.09
C ASP A 17 16.85 3.55 -1.89
N VAL A 18 16.82 2.23 -2.10
CA VAL A 18 17.02 1.23 -1.05
C VAL A 18 18.34 0.50 -1.26
N TYR A 19 19.19 0.55 -0.27
CA TYR A 19 20.52 -0.06 -0.30
C TYR A 19 20.65 -1.14 0.76
N LEU A 20 21.39 -2.22 0.44
CA LEU A 20 21.81 -3.23 1.41
C LEU A 20 23.27 -2.98 1.80
N TYR A 21 23.53 -2.75 3.09
CA TYR A 21 24.87 -2.50 3.63
C TYR A 21 25.01 -3.20 4.98
N ASP A 22 26.07 -4.03 5.14
CA ASP A 22 26.36 -4.76 6.38
C ASP A 22 25.12 -5.49 6.98
N ASN A 23 24.36 -6.15 6.13
CA ASN A 23 23.11 -6.85 6.49
C ASN A 23 22.01 -5.94 7.08
N GLN A 24 22.08 -4.64 6.78
CA GLN A 24 21.06 -3.65 7.09
C GLN A 24 20.53 -3.02 5.80
N VAL A 25 19.26 -2.64 5.82
CA VAL A 25 18.66 -1.86 4.76
C VAL A 25 18.77 -0.37 5.09
N ILE A 26 19.24 0.40 4.14
CA ILE A 26 19.27 1.86 4.18
C ILE A 26 18.29 2.37 3.12
N LYS A 27 17.14 2.90 3.56
CA LYS A 27 16.19 3.62 2.68
C LYS A 27 16.62 5.08 2.65
N LEU A 28 17.32 5.48 1.58
CA LEU A 28 17.88 6.82 1.40
C LEU A 28 16.93 7.66 0.58
N PHE A 29 16.34 8.68 1.18
CA PHE A 29 15.35 9.53 0.53
C PHE A 29 15.99 10.48 -0.48
N HIS A 30 15.23 10.81 -1.54
CA HIS A 30 15.65 11.75 -2.55
C HIS A 30 15.76 13.17 -1.97
N GLU A 31 16.51 14.04 -2.66
CA GLU A 31 16.60 15.45 -2.28
C GLU A 31 15.21 16.11 -2.25
N GLY A 32 14.97 16.95 -1.24
CA GLY A 32 13.69 17.65 -1.05
C GLY A 32 12.65 16.92 -0.20
N VAL A 33 12.87 15.65 0.16
CA VAL A 33 12.01 14.96 1.14
C VAL A 33 12.29 15.53 2.53
N SER A 34 11.23 15.94 3.24
CA SER A 34 11.37 16.58 4.56
C SER A 34 11.75 15.57 5.64
N GLU A 35 12.47 16.05 6.68
CA GLU A 35 12.77 15.25 7.88
C GLU A 35 11.51 14.72 8.53
N GLU A 36 10.46 15.55 8.61
CA GLU A 36 9.17 15.18 9.20
C GLU A 36 8.55 13.97 8.49
N SER A 37 8.59 13.92 7.17
CA SER A 37 8.09 12.78 6.38
C SER A 37 8.87 11.50 6.66
N VAL A 38 10.19 11.60 6.81
CA VAL A 38 11.07 10.45 7.10
C VAL A 38 10.84 9.93 8.52
N LEU A 39 10.75 10.84 9.50
CA LEU A 39 10.44 10.49 10.89
C LEU A 39 9.05 9.87 11.02
N TYR A 40 8.06 10.39 10.27
CA TYR A 40 6.71 9.82 10.20
C TYR A 40 6.74 8.37 9.68
N GLU A 41 7.44 8.11 8.58
CA GLU A 41 7.54 6.75 8.03
C GLU A 41 8.23 5.79 9.01
N ALA A 42 9.33 6.23 9.64
CA ALA A 42 10.05 5.44 10.63
C ALA A 42 9.18 5.13 11.87
N ASP A 43 8.39 6.09 12.35
CA ASP A 43 7.47 5.91 13.48
C ASP A 43 6.35 4.93 13.14
N ILE A 44 5.73 5.04 11.97
CA ILE A 44 4.71 4.08 11.49
C ILE A 44 5.28 2.67 11.44
N GLN A 45 6.43 2.48 10.79
CA GLN A 45 7.10 1.17 10.71
C GLN A 45 7.38 0.59 12.11
N GLN A 46 7.87 1.43 13.04
CA GLN A 46 8.17 0.99 14.41
C GLN A 46 6.91 0.62 15.20
N ARG A 47 5.80 1.32 15.00
CA ARG A 47 4.50 0.97 15.62
C ARG A 47 4.01 -0.38 15.15
N ILE A 48 4.11 -0.66 13.85
CA ILE A 48 3.74 -1.94 13.24
C ILE A 48 4.60 -3.08 13.79
N TYR A 49 5.92 -2.85 13.89
CA TYR A 49 6.85 -3.82 14.50
C TYR A 49 6.46 -4.11 15.96
N ASN A 50 6.17 -3.09 16.75
CA ASN A 50 5.76 -3.21 18.15
C ASN A 50 4.39 -3.90 18.32
N ALA A 51 3.52 -3.82 17.30
CA ALA A 51 2.26 -4.57 17.27
C ALA A 51 2.44 -6.07 17.02
N GLY A 52 3.68 -6.54 16.79
CA GLY A 52 4.03 -7.95 16.65
C GLY A 52 3.87 -8.51 15.24
N LEU A 53 3.70 -7.65 14.24
CA LEU A 53 3.71 -8.06 12.84
C LEU A 53 5.13 -8.40 12.40
N SER A 54 5.25 -9.42 11.52
CA SER A 54 6.52 -9.77 10.87
C SER A 54 6.87 -8.69 9.84
N THR A 55 7.69 -7.74 10.27
CA THR A 55 8.12 -6.57 9.51
C THR A 55 9.54 -6.16 9.93
N PRO A 56 10.34 -5.48 9.08
CA PRO A 56 11.67 -5.01 9.48
C PRO A 56 11.63 -4.10 10.70
N GLN A 57 12.53 -4.34 11.65
CA GLN A 57 12.76 -3.43 12.76
C GLN A 57 13.45 -2.15 12.26
N VAL A 58 12.99 -0.97 12.71
CA VAL A 58 13.72 0.30 12.49
C VAL A 58 14.83 0.42 13.52
N TYR A 59 16.06 0.69 13.05
CA TYR A 59 17.21 0.94 13.92
C TYR A 59 17.41 2.43 14.21
N GLY A 60 16.94 3.31 13.30
CA GLY A 60 16.99 4.75 13.47
C GLY A 60 16.87 5.51 12.17
N VAL A 61 16.91 6.84 12.31
CA VAL A 61 16.96 7.80 11.21
C VAL A 61 18.33 8.49 11.25
N ALA A 62 18.93 8.71 10.08
CA ALA A 62 20.24 9.36 9.94
C ALA A 62 20.24 10.34 8.76
N THR A 63 21.23 11.22 8.74
CA THR A 63 21.56 12.04 7.56
C THR A 63 22.80 11.48 6.88
N MET A 64 22.70 11.21 5.58
CA MET A 64 23.78 10.66 4.76
C MET A 64 23.87 11.46 3.46
N GLU A 65 25.04 11.98 3.14
CA GLU A 65 25.27 12.78 1.93
C GLU A 65 24.28 13.95 1.76
N GLY A 66 23.87 14.58 2.88
CA GLY A 66 22.90 15.68 2.90
C GLY A 66 21.44 15.26 2.73
N ARG A 67 21.15 13.95 2.66
CA ARG A 67 19.81 13.38 2.53
C ARG A 67 19.42 12.59 3.79
N TYR A 68 18.15 12.48 4.08
CA TYR A 68 17.65 11.65 5.19
C TYR A 68 17.60 10.19 4.80
N ALA A 69 17.82 9.31 5.77
CA ALA A 69 17.77 7.86 5.59
C ALA A 69 17.14 7.17 6.79
N ILE A 70 16.35 6.11 6.55
CA ILE A 70 15.91 5.16 7.57
C ILE A 70 16.83 3.93 7.51
N LEU A 71 17.39 3.57 8.66
CA LEU A 71 18.15 2.33 8.83
C LEU A 71 17.24 1.28 9.44
N MET A 72 17.15 0.12 8.81
CA MET A 72 16.25 -0.94 9.26
C MET A 72 16.85 -2.34 9.05
N GLU A 73 16.22 -3.32 9.64
CA GLU A 73 16.54 -4.73 9.47
C GLU A 73 16.44 -5.15 8.00
N HIS A 74 17.41 -5.92 7.54
CA HIS A 74 17.31 -6.63 6.27
C HIS A 74 16.47 -7.90 6.44
N VAL A 75 15.41 -8.00 5.68
CA VAL A 75 14.57 -9.21 5.57
C VAL A 75 15.00 -9.97 4.32
N PRO A 76 15.81 -11.04 4.44
CA PRO A 76 16.32 -11.75 3.29
C PRO A 76 15.26 -12.66 2.67
N GLY A 77 15.24 -12.70 1.33
CA GLY A 77 14.37 -13.56 0.55
C GLY A 77 13.73 -12.85 -0.64
N PRO A 78 13.16 -13.61 -1.57
CA PRO A 78 12.41 -13.07 -2.68
C PRO A 78 11.03 -12.58 -2.23
N SER A 79 10.50 -11.57 -2.90
CA SER A 79 9.10 -11.18 -2.75
C SER A 79 8.16 -12.22 -3.38
N LEU A 80 6.91 -12.26 -2.92
CA LEU A 80 5.90 -13.11 -3.58
C LEU A 80 5.69 -12.68 -5.03
N GLY A 81 5.85 -11.37 -5.36
CA GLY A 81 5.78 -10.86 -6.72
C GLY A 81 6.84 -11.50 -7.64
N GLU A 82 8.10 -11.49 -7.22
CA GLU A 82 9.19 -12.16 -7.96
C GLU A 82 8.96 -13.67 -8.11
N LEU A 83 8.42 -14.31 -7.08
CA LEU A 83 8.09 -15.75 -7.14
C LEU A 83 6.95 -16.02 -8.11
N MET A 84 5.94 -15.16 -8.19
CA MET A 84 4.83 -15.27 -9.14
C MET A 84 5.31 -15.07 -10.59
N GLU A 85 6.25 -14.16 -10.84
CA GLU A 85 6.84 -13.95 -12.15
C GLU A 85 7.67 -15.17 -12.60
N LYS A 86 8.45 -15.71 -11.67
CA LYS A 86 9.35 -16.85 -11.93
C LYS A 86 8.60 -18.17 -12.13
N ASP A 87 7.48 -18.36 -11.44
CA ASP A 87 6.69 -19.60 -11.46
C ASP A 87 5.18 -19.27 -11.57
N ARG A 88 4.78 -18.82 -12.76
CA ARG A 88 3.40 -18.41 -13.06
C ARG A 88 2.35 -19.48 -12.74
N PRO A 89 2.57 -20.79 -12.98
CA PRO A 89 1.60 -21.82 -12.59
C PRO A 89 1.29 -21.85 -11.09
N ARG A 90 2.24 -21.42 -10.24
CA ARG A 90 2.05 -21.36 -8.79
C ARG A 90 1.55 -20.00 -8.29
N ALA A 91 1.31 -19.03 -9.15
CA ALA A 91 0.79 -17.72 -8.74
C ALA A 91 -0.46 -17.80 -7.86
N PRO A 92 -1.46 -18.69 -8.11
CA PRO A 92 -2.62 -18.82 -7.21
C PRO A 92 -2.27 -19.24 -5.78
N GLU A 93 -1.22 -20.07 -5.60
CA GLU A 93 -0.74 -20.46 -4.28
C GLU A 93 -0.17 -19.26 -3.51
N TYR A 94 0.59 -18.40 -4.19
CA TYR A 94 1.16 -17.18 -3.60
C TYR A 94 0.08 -16.15 -3.29
N LEU A 95 -0.93 -15.99 -4.15
CA LEU A 95 -2.09 -15.13 -3.88
C LEU A 95 -2.89 -15.61 -2.66
N LYS A 96 -3.08 -16.92 -2.52
CA LYS A 96 -3.73 -17.51 -1.34
C LYS A 96 -2.95 -17.23 -0.06
N GLN A 97 -1.61 -17.30 -0.12
CA GLN A 97 -0.76 -16.97 1.02
C GLN A 97 -0.80 -15.48 1.37
N ALA A 98 -0.79 -14.59 0.36
CA ALA A 98 -0.94 -13.15 0.56
C ALA A 98 -2.30 -12.83 1.22
N ALA A 99 -3.40 -13.40 0.72
CA ALA A 99 -4.72 -13.23 1.31
C ALA A 99 -4.77 -13.69 2.78
N ALA A 100 -4.19 -14.88 3.09
CA ALA A 100 -4.10 -15.39 4.45
C ALA A 100 -3.33 -14.44 5.38
N LEU A 101 -2.21 -13.92 4.91
CA LEU A 101 -1.37 -12.99 5.67
C LEU A 101 -2.14 -11.68 5.95
N GLN A 102 -2.85 -11.15 4.97
CA GLN A 102 -3.64 -9.93 5.14
C GLN A 102 -4.81 -10.14 6.12
N VAL A 103 -5.50 -11.28 6.06
CA VAL A 103 -6.53 -11.64 7.06
C VAL A 103 -5.93 -11.75 8.48
N GLN A 104 -4.70 -12.25 8.63
CA GLN A 104 -4.03 -12.27 9.94
C GLN A 104 -3.70 -10.86 10.42
N MET A 105 -3.19 -10.00 9.54
CA MET A 105 -2.90 -8.59 9.83
C MET A 105 -4.15 -7.85 10.29
N HIS A 106 -5.29 -8.07 9.65
CA HIS A 106 -6.58 -7.45 9.99
C HIS A 106 -7.16 -7.91 11.34
N LYS A 107 -6.54 -8.85 12.05
CA LYS A 107 -6.91 -9.20 13.44
C LYS A 107 -6.24 -8.31 14.47
N ILE A 108 -5.29 -7.50 14.06
CA ILE A 108 -4.51 -6.64 14.95
C ILE A 108 -5.19 -5.29 15.08
N PRO A 109 -5.47 -4.80 16.31
CA PRO A 109 -6.01 -3.47 16.52
C PRO A 109 -5.07 -2.39 15.98
N GLY A 110 -5.64 -1.43 15.22
CA GLY A 110 -4.88 -0.35 14.57
C GLY A 110 -4.66 0.89 15.46
N HIS A 111 -4.85 0.81 16.77
CA HIS A 111 -4.76 1.95 17.68
C HIS A 111 -3.40 2.67 17.57
N GLY A 112 -3.48 4.00 17.47
CA GLY A 112 -2.30 4.85 17.36
C GLY A 112 -1.78 5.03 15.93
N LEU A 113 -2.35 4.33 14.94
CA LEU A 113 -2.12 4.61 13.53
C LEU A 113 -3.04 5.73 13.03
N PRO A 114 -2.67 6.45 11.95
CA PRO A 114 -3.54 7.44 11.31
C PRO A 114 -4.87 6.84 10.85
N SER A 115 -5.92 7.63 10.83
CA SER A 115 -7.24 7.21 10.35
C SER A 115 -7.22 6.93 8.85
N GLN A 116 -7.64 5.73 8.44
CA GLN A 116 -7.83 5.37 7.03
C GLN A 116 -8.90 6.25 6.38
N GLN A 117 -10.00 6.49 7.08
CA GLN A 117 -11.08 7.35 6.59
C GLN A 117 -10.61 8.78 6.30
N ASP A 118 -9.80 9.37 7.20
CA ASP A 118 -9.28 10.71 6.99
C ASP A 118 -8.28 10.76 5.82
N LYS A 119 -7.44 9.72 5.67
CA LYS A 119 -6.56 9.59 4.50
C LYS A 119 -7.36 9.53 3.19
N LEU A 120 -8.40 8.67 3.12
CA LEU A 120 -9.25 8.54 1.94
C LEU A 120 -9.98 9.86 1.63
N ARG A 121 -10.54 10.51 2.63
CA ARG A 121 -11.21 11.82 2.51
C ARG A 121 -10.27 12.88 1.94
N SER A 122 -9.09 13.00 2.52
CA SER A 122 -8.07 13.97 2.08
C SER A 122 -7.62 13.70 0.64
N ARG A 123 -7.39 12.43 0.30
CA ARG A 123 -7.01 12.04 -1.07
C ARG A 123 -8.10 12.42 -2.08
N ILE A 124 -9.37 12.05 -1.84
CA ILE A 124 -10.50 12.39 -2.73
C ILE A 124 -10.63 13.90 -2.91
N ALA A 125 -10.52 14.68 -1.83
CA ALA A 125 -10.64 16.14 -1.90
C ALA A 125 -9.59 16.79 -2.82
N LEU A 126 -8.38 16.22 -2.88
CA LEU A 126 -7.25 16.74 -3.66
C LEU A 126 -7.23 16.26 -5.12
N VAL A 127 -8.07 15.30 -5.54
CA VAL A 127 -8.11 14.83 -6.94
C VAL A 127 -8.62 15.93 -7.86
N SER A 128 -7.79 16.33 -8.82
CA SER A 128 -8.11 17.42 -9.76
C SER A 128 -9.04 17.01 -10.91
N VAL A 129 -9.02 15.72 -11.30
CA VAL A 129 -9.80 15.19 -12.43
C VAL A 129 -11.25 14.83 -12.06
N LEU A 130 -11.63 14.89 -10.78
CA LEU A 130 -13.00 14.67 -10.30
C LEU A 130 -13.75 16.02 -10.20
N SER A 131 -15.01 16.02 -10.65
CA SER A 131 -15.93 17.14 -10.37
C SER A 131 -16.27 17.23 -8.88
N GLU A 132 -16.65 18.40 -8.39
CA GLU A 132 -17.05 18.57 -6.99
C GLU A 132 -18.24 17.68 -6.61
N ASP A 133 -19.21 17.48 -7.53
CA ASP A 133 -20.33 16.56 -7.32
C ASP A 133 -19.85 15.10 -7.17
N ALA A 134 -18.88 14.67 -8.00
CA ALA A 134 -18.30 13.33 -7.88
C ALA A 134 -17.55 13.16 -6.56
N LYS A 135 -16.74 14.14 -6.14
CA LYS A 135 -16.08 14.13 -4.82
C LYS A 135 -17.09 14.03 -3.70
N GLN A 136 -18.15 14.86 -3.73
CA GLN A 136 -19.18 14.85 -2.71
C GLN A 136 -19.89 13.50 -2.63
N ASN A 137 -20.24 12.88 -3.75
CA ASN A 137 -20.87 11.56 -3.80
C ASN A 137 -19.95 10.47 -3.19
N LEU A 138 -18.64 10.51 -3.51
CA LEU A 138 -17.66 9.57 -2.94
C LEU A 138 -17.50 9.77 -1.43
N LEU A 139 -17.51 11.01 -0.95
CA LEU A 139 -17.43 11.32 0.48
C LEU A 139 -18.69 10.88 1.24
N LEU A 140 -19.88 11.06 0.66
CA LEU A 140 -21.12 10.56 1.24
C LEU A 140 -21.13 9.02 1.29
N LEU A 141 -20.63 8.36 0.25
CA LEU A 141 -20.46 6.92 0.25
C LEU A 141 -19.48 6.49 1.35
N LEU A 142 -18.31 7.13 1.44
CA LEU A 142 -17.31 6.85 2.48
C LEU A 142 -17.92 6.94 3.89
N ASP A 143 -18.74 7.97 4.15
CA ASP A 143 -19.40 8.18 5.46
C ASP A 143 -20.46 7.12 5.78
N SER A 144 -21.03 6.48 4.75
CA SER A 144 -22.01 5.41 4.91
C SER A 144 -21.41 4.03 5.18
N LEU A 145 -20.11 3.86 4.91
CA LEU A 145 -19.42 2.58 5.07
C LEU A 145 -18.88 2.42 6.49
N ALA A 146 -19.15 1.26 7.09
CA ALA A 146 -18.67 0.95 8.43
C ALA A 146 -17.14 0.76 8.44
N ALA A 147 -16.47 1.35 9.39
CA ALA A 147 -15.03 1.19 9.61
C ALA A 147 -14.77 0.32 10.84
N ASP A 148 -13.93 -0.70 10.67
CA ASP A 148 -13.30 -1.40 11.77
C ASP A 148 -12.20 -0.51 12.37
N GLN A 149 -11.49 -1.03 13.37
CA GLN A 149 -10.36 -0.34 14.02
C GLN A 149 -9.10 -1.22 13.96
N VAL A 150 -8.83 -1.77 12.76
CA VAL A 150 -7.73 -2.71 12.55
C VAL A 150 -6.56 -2.08 11.82
N VAL A 151 -5.40 -2.76 11.87
CA VAL A 151 -4.24 -2.39 11.05
C VAL A 151 -4.58 -2.62 9.59
N CYS A 152 -4.44 -1.56 8.78
CA CYS A 152 -4.53 -1.56 7.33
C CYS A 152 -3.17 -1.18 6.75
N HIS A 153 -2.73 -1.87 5.71
CA HIS A 153 -1.45 -1.60 5.06
C HIS A 153 -1.52 -0.41 4.09
N GLY A 154 -2.60 -0.32 3.31
CA GLY A 154 -2.81 0.74 2.32
C GLY A 154 -2.12 0.52 0.97
N ASP A 155 -1.10 -0.37 0.90
CA ASP A 155 -0.40 -0.74 -0.34
C ASP A 155 0.01 -2.22 -0.34
N PHE A 156 -0.91 -3.10 0.08
CA PHE A 156 -0.64 -4.53 0.23
C PHE A 156 -0.70 -5.25 -1.12
N HIS A 157 0.47 -5.58 -1.65
CA HIS A 157 0.65 -6.29 -2.91
C HIS A 157 1.84 -7.27 -2.84
N PRO A 158 2.01 -8.21 -3.81
CA PRO A 158 2.96 -9.31 -3.68
C PRO A 158 4.43 -8.90 -3.57
N TYR A 159 4.80 -7.72 -4.09
CA TYR A 159 6.18 -7.24 -3.99
C TYR A 159 6.51 -6.68 -2.59
N ASN A 160 5.48 -6.34 -1.79
CA ASN A 160 5.63 -5.93 -0.40
C ASN A 160 5.55 -7.10 0.59
N ILE A 161 5.58 -8.34 0.11
CA ILE A 161 5.55 -9.56 0.94
C ILE A 161 6.80 -10.38 0.64
N ILE A 162 7.70 -10.47 1.59
CA ILE A 162 8.97 -11.19 1.46
C ILE A 162 8.82 -12.61 2.03
N ARG A 163 9.24 -13.60 1.24
CA ARG A 163 9.32 -14.98 1.72
C ARG A 163 10.66 -15.22 2.40
N THR A 164 10.63 -15.42 3.70
CA THR A 164 11.80 -15.74 4.51
C THR A 164 11.84 -17.23 4.86
N GLU A 165 12.93 -17.68 5.47
CA GLU A 165 13.02 -19.02 6.05
C GLU A 165 12.01 -19.24 7.19
N LYS A 166 11.60 -18.18 7.90
CA LYS A 166 10.68 -18.24 9.05
C LYS A 166 9.21 -18.05 8.66
N GLY A 167 8.91 -17.73 7.40
CA GLY A 167 7.55 -17.46 6.93
C GLY A 167 7.48 -16.23 6.02
N LEU A 168 6.43 -15.45 6.13
CA LEU A 168 6.23 -14.24 5.35
C LEU A 168 6.44 -13.01 6.22
N ALA A 169 7.09 -11.99 5.67
CA ALA A 169 7.23 -10.67 6.27
C ALA A 169 6.64 -9.61 5.35
N ILE A 170 6.07 -8.55 5.92
CA ILE A 170 5.47 -7.44 5.17
C ILE A 170 6.38 -6.23 5.29
N ILE A 171 6.63 -5.55 4.19
CA ILE A 171 7.47 -4.35 4.10
C ILE A 171 6.68 -3.15 3.55
N ASP A 172 7.26 -1.95 3.66
CA ASP A 172 6.76 -0.68 3.11
C ASP A 172 5.40 -0.24 3.68
N TRP A 173 5.43 0.18 4.95
CA TRP A 173 4.27 0.53 5.76
C TRP A 173 3.91 2.03 5.75
N VAL A 174 4.49 2.84 4.85
CA VAL A 174 4.27 4.30 4.83
C VAL A 174 2.79 4.70 4.74
N ASP A 175 1.99 3.87 4.06
CA ASP A 175 0.54 4.08 3.90
C ASP A 175 -0.31 3.47 5.02
N ALA A 176 0.31 2.80 6.01
CA ALA A 176 -0.44 2.13 7.06
C ALA A 176 -1.39 3.07 7.83
N SER A 177 -2.49 2.50 8.25
CA SER A 177 -3.58 3.24 8.90
C SER A 177 -4.43 2.34 9.80
N CYS A 178 -5.25 2.95 10.63
CA CYS A 178 -6.31 2.31 11.40
C CYS A 178 -7.64 2.47 10.65
N GLY A 179 -8.30 1.37 10.28
CA GLY A 179 -9.52 1.46 9.50
C GLY A 179 -10.21 0.14 9.23
N SER A 180 -10.91 0.07 8.09
CA SER A 180 -11.68 -1.10 7.66
C SER A 180 -10.82 -2.13 6.97
N ALA A 181 -10.86 -3.37 7.45
CA ALA A 181 -10.28 -4.52 6.79
C ALA A 181 -10.77 -4.68 5.34
N LEU A 182 -12.07 -4.42 5.10
CA LEU A 182 -12.66 -4.54 3.78
C LEU A 182 -12.16 -3.45 2.81
N ALA A 183 -11.94 -2.24 3.32
CA ALA A 183 -11.35 -1.15 2.52
C ALA A 183 -9.91 -1.49 2.11
N ASP A 184 -9.11 -2.01 3.02
CA ASP A 184 -7.72 -2.41 2.75
C ASP A 184 -7.65 -3.59 1.77
N ALA A 185 -8.53 -4.60 1.93
CA ALA A 185 -8.66 -5.69 0.97
C ALA A 185 -9.13 -5.21 -0.41
N CYS A 186 -10.06 -4.25 -0.46
CA CYS A 186 -10.49 -3.63 -1.71
C CYS A 186 -9.36 -2.84 -2.38
N ARG A 187 -8.51 -2.16 -1.61
CA ARG A 187 -7.32 -1.50 -2.13
C ARG A 187 -6.35 -2.51 -2.76
N SER A 188 -6.09 -3.64 -2.09
CA SER A 188 -5.29 -4.72 -2.66
C SER A 188 -5.90 -5.27 -3.95
N TYR A 189 -7.22 -5.53 -3.96
CA TYR A 189 -7.93 -5.96 -5.16
C TYR A 189 -7.73 -4.98 -6.33
N LEU A 190 -7.86 -3.67 -6.09
CA LEU A 190 -7.64 -2.66 -7.12
C LEU A 190 -6.19 -2.67 -7.63
N LEU A 191 -5.20 -2.82 -6.76
CA LEU A 191 -3.80 -2.93 -7.16
C LEU A 191 -3.56 -4.13 -8.08
N TYR A 192 -4.12 -5.29 -7.75
CA TYR A 192 -4.07 -6.46 -8.64
C TYR A 192 -4.81 -6.21 -9.95
N LEU A 193 -5.98 -5.56 -9.91
CA LEU A 193 -6.81 -5.32 -11.09
C LEU A 193 -6.10 -4.44 -12.14
N LEU A 194 -5.32 -3.48 -11.70
CA LEU A 194 -4.48 -2.63 -12.57
C LEU A 194 -3.39 -3.43 -13.31
N HIS A 195 -3.00 -4.58 -12.79
CA HIS A 195 -2.00 -5.47 -13.41
C HIS A 195 -2.60 -6.68 -14.13
N GLY A 196 -3.84 -7.07 -13.78
CA GLY A 196 -4.51 -8.19 -14.42
C GLY A 196 -5.73 -8.69 -13.65
N LYS A 197 -6.84 -8.80 -14.37
CA LYS A 197 -8.13 -9.20 -13.80
C LYS A 197 -8.10 -10.57 -13.12
N GLU A 198 -7.39 -11.55 -13.71
CA GLU A 198 -7.34 -12.91 -13.18
C GLU A 198 -6.70 -12.96 -11.80
N ALA A 199 -5.61 -12.23 -11.59
CA ALA A 199 -4.93 -12.14 -10.29
C ALA A 199 -5.82 -11.44 -9.25
N ALA A 200 -6.52 -10.37 -9.65
CA ALA A 200 -7.45 -9.65 -8.78
C ALA A 200 -8.60 -10.54 -8.30
N GLU A 201 -9.26 -11.25 -9.22
CA GLU A 201 -10.36 -12.15 -8.88
C GLU A 201 -9.92 -13.33 -8.01
N ALA A 202 -8.75 -13.90 -8.29
CA ALA A 202 -8.18 -14.97 -7.48
C ALA A 202 -7.85 -14.48 -6.05
N TYR A 203 -7.19 -13.33 -5.92
CA TYR A 203 -6.91 -12.73 -4.61
C TYR A 203 -8.21 -12.46 -3.84
N LEU A 204 -9.19 -11.80 -4.46
CA LEU A 204 -10.47 -11.47 -3.81
C LEU A 204 -11.22 -12.73 -3.36
N HIS A 205 -11.23 -13.78 -4.19
CA HIS A 205 -11.81 -15.07 -3.83
C HIS A 205 -11.14 -15.64 -2.57
N PHE A 206 -9.82 -15.72 -2.53
CA PHE A 206 -9.09 -16.28 -1.39
C PHE A 206 -9.24 -15.42 -0.13
N TYR A 207 -9.24 -14.10 -0.26
CA TYR A 207 -9.47 -13.21 0.87
C TYR A 207 -10.88 -13.42 1.46
N CYS A 208 -11.92 -13.41 0.63
CA CYS A 208 -13.29 -13.58 1.07
C CYS A 208 -13.53 -14.95 1.74
N GLU A 209 -12.96 -16.02 1.17
CA GLU A 209 -13.01 -17.36 1.76
C GLU A 209 -12.39 -17.39 3.17
N GLN A 210 -11.21 -16.78 3.33
CA GLN A 210 -10.47 -16.84 4.59
C GLN A 210 -10.99 -15.86 5.65
N ALA A 211 -11.50 -14.71 5.23
CA ALA A 211 -12.09 -13.72 6.12
C ALA A 211 -13.56 -14.03 6.46
N ASN A 212 -14.19 -14.98 5.74
CA ASN A 212 -15.62 -15.30 5.83
C ASN A 212 -16.51 -14.07 5.58
N VAL A 213 -16.24 -13.35 4.50
CA VAL A 213 -16.97 -12.16 4.06
C VAL A 213 -17.41 -12.31 2.60
N SER A 214 -18.43 -11.56 2.17
CA SER A 214 -18.87 -11.59 0.78
C SER A 214 -17.97 -10.71 -0.12
N LYS A 215 -17.90 -11.05 -1.41
CA LYS A 215 -17.23 -10.18 -2.40
C LYS A 215 -17.92 -8.82 -2.50
N GLU A 216 -19.24 -8.82 -2.40
CA GLU A 216 -20.06 -7.62 -2.46
C GLU A 216 -19.68 -6.65 -1.34
N ASP A 217 -19.44 -7.14 -0.13
CA ASP A 217 -19.05 -6.28 1.01
C ASP A 217 -17.67 -5.64 0.80
N VAL A 218 -16.71 -6.37 0.25
CA VAL A 218 -15.42 -5.80 -0.12
C VAL A 218 -15.58 -4.78 -1.24
N LEU A 219 -16.32 -5.10 -2.29
CA LEU A 219 -16.43 -4.24 -3.48
C LEU A 219 -17.31 -3.00 -3.27
N LYS A 220 -18.09 -2.90 -2.19
CA LYS A 220 -18.76 -1.65 -1.78
C LYS A 220 -17.76 -0.49 -1.59
N TRP A 221 -16.52 -0.79 -1.24
CA TRP A 221 -15.45 0.18 -1.08
C TRP A 221 -14.82 0.64 -2.39
N LEU A 222 -15.03 -0.10 -3.49
CA LEU A 222 -14.31 0.10 -4.75
C LEU A 222 -14.44 1.51 -5.32
N PRO A 223 -15.62 2.17 -5.32
CA PRO A 223 -15.72 3.54 -5.84
C PRO A 223 -14.85 4.52 -5.04
N VAL A 224 -14.87 4.42 -3.71
CA VAL A 224 -14.08 5.27 -2.80
C VAL A 224 -12.59 5.03 -3.00
N ILE A 225 -12.16 3.77 -3.05
CA ILE A 225 -10.75 3.39 -3.23
C ILE A 225 -10.24 3.83 -4.61
N ALA A 226 -11.02 3.62 -5.67
CA ALA A 226 -10.65 4.06 -7.01
C ALA A 226 -10.59 5.59 -7.11
N GLY A 227 -11.56 6.31 -6.53
CA GLY A 227 -11.56 7.76 -6.47
C GLY A 227 -10.35 8.33 -5.74
N ALA A 228 -9.99 7.75 -4.58
CA ALA A 228 -8.81 8.16 -3.82
C ALA A 228 -7.49 7.83 -4.55
N ARG A 229 -7.45 6.76 -5.37
CA ARG A 229 -6.28 6.37 -6.17
C ARG A 229 -5.93 7.37 -7.26
N LEU A 230 -6.91 8.10 -7.78
CA LEU A 230 -6.71 9.13 -8.84
C LEU A 230 -5.75 10.26 -8.45
N ILE A 231 -5.47 10.47 -7.13
CA ILE A 231 -4.45 11.45 -6.70
C ILE A 231 -3.03 10.99 -7.02
N GLU A 232 -2.82 9.70 -7.25
CA GLU A 232 -1.52 9.12 -7.50
C GLU A 232 -1.15 9.21 -9.00
N ASP A 233 -1.54 10.32 -9.68
CA ASP A 233 -1.22 10.63 -11.06
C ASP A 233 0.28 10.47 -11.36
N GLY A 234 0.60 9.79 -12.47
CA GLY A 234 1.98 9.54 -12.89
C GLY A 234 2.51 8.15 -12.55
N ARG A 235 1.77 7.29 -11.88
CA ARG A 235 2.14 5.88 -11.66
C ARG A 235 1.80 4.95 -12.82
N GLY A 236 1.29 5.50 -13.95
CA GLY A 236 0.93 4.71 -15.15
C GLY A 236 -0.40 3.96 -15.04
N ASP A 237 -1.22 4.28 -14.03
CA ASP A 237 -2.54 3.69 -13.88
C ASP A 237 -3.48 4.12 -15.01
N ASP A 238 -4.45 3.27 -15.36
CA ASP A 238 -5.51 3.61 -16.29
C ASP A 238 -6.53 4.55 -15.60
N VAL A 239 -6.35 5.85 -15.82
CA VAL A 239 -7.20 6.92 -15.26
C VAL A 239 -8.66 6.74 -15.69
N GLU A 240 -8.92 6.29 -16.94
CA GLU A 240 -10.27 6.05 -17.44
C GLU A 240 -10.95 4.90 -16.68
N LEU A 241 -10.19 3.83 -16.42
CA LEU A 241 -10.66 2.72 -15.58
C LEU A 241 -10.98 3.19 -14.16
N LEU A 242 -10.09 3.96 -13.54
CA LEU A 242 -10.30 4.48 -12.19
C LEU A 242 -11.52 5.39 -12.10
N LEU A 243 -11.72 6.31 -13.06
CA LEU A 243 -12.91 7.14 -13.13
C LEU A 243 -14.19 6.32 -13.26
N ARG A 244 -14.19 5.32 -14.14
CA ARG A 244 -15.33 4.39 -14.29
C ARG A 244 -15.63 3.64 -13.01
N LEU A 245 -14.60 3.12 -12.32
CA LEU A 245 -14.75 2.41 -11.04
C LEU A 245 -15.22 3.34 -9.92
N ALA A 246 -14.82 4.60 -9.94
CA ALA A 246 -15.29 5.63 -9.03
C ALA A 246 -16.74 6.09 -9.29
N GLY A 247 -17.35 5.63 -10.38
CA GLY A 247 -18.68 6.10 -10.82
C GLY A 247 -18.66 7.55 -11.32
N ALA A 248 -17.50 8.05 -11.76
CA ALA A 248 -17.30 9.41 -12.23
C ALA A 248 -17.06 9.44 -13.75
N SER A 249 -17.52 10.52 -14.38
CA SER A 249 -17.18 10.82 -15.78
C SER A 249 -15.95 11.73 -15.82
N PRO A 250 -15.08 11.61 -16.84
CA PRO A 250 -13.98 12.55 -17.03
C PRO A 250 -14.52 13.98 -17.12
N LEU A 251 -13.83 14.92 -16.49
CA LEU A 251 -14.07 16.34 -16.76
C LEU A 251 -13.74 16.57 -18.23
N HIS A 252 -14.73 16.88 -19.05
CA HIS A 252 -14.47 17.35 -20.42
C HIS A 252 -13.63 18.62 -20.33
N PRO A 253 -12.50 18.74 -21.05
CA PRO A 253 -11.83 20.00 -21.13
C PRO A 253 -12.85 21.02 -21.67
N THR A 254 -13.18 22.03 -20.86
CA THR A 254 -13.93 23.18 -21.32
C THR A 254 -13.19 23.70 -22.55
N LYS A 255 -13.79 23.54 -23.74
CA LYS A 255 -13.29 24.20 -24.93
C LYS A 255 -13.29 25.69 -24.57
N GLY A 256 -12.08 26.23 -24.35
CA GLY A 256 -11.91 27.67 -24.17
C GLY A 256 -12.49 28.37 -25.37
N GLU A 257 -13.42 29.27 -25.10
CA GLU A 257 -13.85 30.32 -26.02
C GLU A 257 -12.70 31.30 -26.24
#